data_d0dea045eddb11875781b9ac99422cea
#
_entry.id   d0dea045eddb11875781b9ac99422cea
#
_cell.length_a   1.000
_cell.length_b   1.000
_cell.length_c   1.000
_cell.angle_alpha   90.00
_cell.angle_beta   90.00
_cell.angle_gamma   90.00
#
_symmetry.space_group_name_H-M   'P 1'
#
loop_
_entity.id
_entity.type
_entity.pdbx_description
1 polymer ?
#
loop_
_entity_poly.entity_id
_entity_poly.type
_entity_poly.pdbx_seq_one_letter_code
_entity_poly.pdbx_strand_id
1 'polypeptide(L)'
;HDRFEFFWHPQSDRATVKLTDETTDQPEYPLAEEGRRCAWNYEVLPSYRPHLHTEMEYSVAEELGPACLAELRQMIQTEFSEIRWPVEYRTLAADNVWLSTASERQTVTISVHEDIRLDDSVYFAACERIFRRYQGRPHWGKVNNLGAKEFQESYPHWLDWWRVRDQFDPDDVFVNDYLASIRP
;
A
#
# COMPACT_ATOMS: atom_id res chain seq x y z
N HIS A 1 -10.66 -13.70 9.47
CA HIS A 1 -11.11 -12.32 9.51
C HIS A 1 -11.31 -11.79 8.09
N ASP A 2 -12.32 -10.98 7.87
CA ASP A 2 -12.61 -10.39 6.56
C ASP A 2 -11.55 -9.36 6.17
N ARG A 3 -11.00 -8.66 7.17
CA ARG A 3 -9.91 -7.70 6.98
C ARG A 3 -8.88 -7.88 8.08
N PHE A 4 -7.63 -7.94 7.68
CA PHE A 4 -6.47 -8.01 8.55
C PHE A 4 -5.49 -6.92 8.16
N GLU A 5 -5.13 -6.08 9.12
CA GLU A 5 -4.07 -5.10 8.98
C GLU A 5 -3.31 -4.92 10.30
N PHE A 6 -2.05 -4.54 10.19
CA PHE A 6 -1.30 -4.07 11.35
C PHE A 6 -0.36 -2.93 10.97
N PHE A 7 0.00 -2.14 11.98
CA PHE A 7 0.98 -1.08 11.90
C PHE A 7 2.16 -1.44 12.79
N TRP A 8 3.31 -1.70 12.18
CA TRP A 8 4.55 -1.89 12.92
C TRP A 8 5.22 -0.55 13.15
N HIS A 9 5.54 -0.25 14.42
CA HIS A 9 6.16 1.00 14.87
C HIS A 9 7.67 0.80 15.07
N PRO A 10 8.55 1.38 14.21
CA PRO A 10 9.99 1.16 14.24
C PRO A 10 10.64 1.48 15.58
N GLN A 11 10.22 2.57 16.24
CA GLN A 11 10.83 3.06 17.47
C GLN A 11 10.59 2.15 18.68
N SER A 12 9.46 1.48 18.74
CA SER A 12 9.09 0.60 19.87
C SER A 12 9.24 -0.87 19.54
N ASP A 13 9.44 -1.19 18.26
CA ASP A 13 9.42 -2.55 17.71
C ASP A 13 8.14 -3.33 18.07
N ARG A 14 7.00 -2.63 18.10
CA ARG A 14 5.69 -3.19 18.41
C ARG A 14 4.75 -3.02 17.22
N ALA A 15 3.74 -3.87 17.15
CA ALA A 15 2.67 -3.76 16.17
C ALA A 15 1.32 -3.52 16.86
N THR A 16 0.53 -2.62 16.24
CA THR A 16 -0.90 -2.47 16.53
C THR A 16 -1.67 -3.23 15.47
N VAL A 17 -2.49 -4.19 15.89
CA VAL A 17 -3.27 -5.05 14.98
C VAL A 17 -4.71 -4.57 14.94
N LYS A 18 -5.29 -4.52 13.74
CA LYS A 18 -6.71 -4.28 13.52
C LYS A 18 -7.32 -5.46 12.74
N LEU A 19 -8.31 -6.08 13.35
CA LEU A 19 -9.10 -7.15 12.77
C LEU A 19 -10.51 -6.64 12.56
N THR A 20 -11.09 -6.90 11.40
CA THR A 20 -12.46 -6.46 11.10
C THR A 20 -13.21 -7.61 10.45
N ASP A 21 -14.42 -7.86 10.96
CA ASP A 21 -15.31 -8.90 10.50
C ASP A 21 -16.73 -8.35 10.36
N GLU A 22 -17.51 -8.92 9.46
CA GLU A 22 -18.94 -8.70 9.42
C GLU A 22 -19.61 -9.43 10.61
N THR A 23 -20.64 -8.81 11.17
CA THR A 23 -21.41 -9.39 12.27
C THR A 23 -22.90 -9.03 12.14
N THR A 24 -23.75 -9.84 12.74
CA THR A 24 -25.19 -9.56 12.91
C THR A 24 -25.50 -8.93 14.28
N ASP A 25 -24.47 -8.70 15.10
CA ASP A 25 -24.63 -8.04 16.40
C ASP A 25 -25.18 -6.61 16.21
N GLN A 26 -25.93 -6.13 17.20
CA GLN A 26 -26.39 -4.75 17.19
C GLN A 26 -25.23 -3.79 17.46
N PRO A 27 -25.24 -2.58 16.84
CA PRO A 27 -24.26 -1.55 17.13
C PRO A 27 -24.21 -1.19 18.63
N GLU A 28 -22.99 -0.98 19.12
CA GLU A 28 -22.73 -0.60 20.51
C GLU A 28 -22.23 0.85 20.56
N TYR A 29 -22.92 1.71 21.32
CA TYR A 29 -22.57 3.13 21.44
C TYR A 29 -22.45 3.57 22.90
N PRO A 30 -21.55 4.53 23.23
CA PRO A 30 -20.59 5.18 22.32
C PRO A 30 -19.52 4.20 21.84
N LEU A 31 -18.95 4.46 20.65
CA LEU A 31 -17.84 3.65 20.15
C LEU A 31 -16.66 3.69 21.12
N ALA A 32 -16.11 2.54 21.45
CA ALA A 32 -14.92 2.46 22.29
C ALA A 32 -13.73 3.15 21.61
N GLU A 33 -12.91 3.86 22.39
CA GLU A 33 -11.66 4.45 21.89
C GLU A 33 -10.64 3.37 21.55
N GLU A 34 -10.58 2.30 22.35
CA GLU A 34 -9.71 1.15 22.17
C GLU A 34 -10.49 -0.16 22.29
N GLY A 35 -9.95 -1.22 21.71
CA GLY A 35 -10.53 -2.57 21.76
C GLY A 35 -11.62 -2.79 20.73
N ARG A 36 -12.64 -3.58 21.10
CA ARG A 36 -13.71 -3.98 20.19
C ARG A 36 -14.67 -2.82 19.93
N ARG A 37 -15.00 -2.63 18.66
CA ARG A 37 -16.08 -1.73 18.20
C ARG A 37 -17.05 -2.53 17.34
N CYS A 38 -18.34 -2.30 17.53
CA CYS A 38 -19.41 -2.91 16.73
C CYS A 38 -20.35 -1.80 16.28
N ALA A 39 -20.29 -1.43 15.00
CA ALA A 39 -21.15 -0.42 14.40
C ALA A 39 -21.17 -0.56 12.88
N TRP A 40 -21.84 0.38 12.20
CA TRP A 40 -21.88 0.38 10.75
C TRP A 40 -20.49 0.60 10.13
N ASN A 41 -20.27 0.02 8.97
CA ASN A 41 -18.96 0.07 8.28
C ASN A 41 -18.43 1.50 8.10
N TYR A 42 -19.28 2.47 7.78
CA TYR A 42 -18.92 3.88 7.62
C TYR A 42 -18.53 4.57 8.95
N GLU A 43 -18.71 3.93 10.10
CA GLU A 43 -18.31 4.43 11.41
C GLU A 43 -17.03 3.76 11.94
N VAL A 44 -16.83 2.46 11.63
CA VAL A 44 -15.69 1.68 12.15
C VAL A 44 -14.50 1.59 11.17
N LEU A 45 -14.74 1.70 9.87
CA LEU A 45 -13.67 1.62 8.88
C LEU A 45 -12.86 2.93 8.75
N PRO A 46 -13.48 4.13 8.76
CA PRO A 46 -12.73 5.37 8.63
C PRO A 46 -11.77 5.58 9.79
N SER A 47 -10.61 6.14 9.48
CA SER A 47 -9.65 6.60 10.49
C SER A 47 -9.32 8.08 10.25
N TYR A 48 -9.23 8.84 11.35
CA TYR A 48 -8.80 10.22 11.29
C TYR A 48 -7.26 10.26 11.23
N ARG A 49 -6.71 10.83 10.15
CA ARG A 49 -5.26 10.95 9.93
C ARG A 49 -4.88 12.44 9.79
N PRO A 50 -4.63 13.16 10.90
CA PRO A 50 -4.40 14.60 10.87
C PRO A 50 -3.01 14.99 10.36
N HIS A 51 -2.06 14.08 10.34
CA HIS A 51 -0.67 14.36 9.97
C HIS A 51 -0.46 14.14 8.46
N LEU A 52 0.09 15.17 7.81
CA LEU A 52 0.46 15.09 6.39
C LEU A 52 1.75 14.26 6.24
N HIS A 53 1.73 13.34 5.30
CA HIS A 53 2.84 12.43 5.04
C HIS A 53 2.94 12.12 3.55
N THR A 54 4.10 11.67 3.12
CA THR A 54 4.32 10.96 1.88
C THR A 54 4.22 9.46 2.11
N GLU A 55 3.86 8.73 1.09
CA GLU A 55 3.62 7.29 1.20
C GLU A 55 4.10 6.56 -0.05
N MET A 56 4.85 5.48 0.15
CA MET A 56 5.18 4.48 -0.86
C MET A 56 4.53 3.16 -0.46
N GLU A 57 3.81 2.54 -1.39
CA GLU A 57 3.10 1.28 -1.14
C GLU A 57 3.38 0.28 -2.25
N TYR A 58 3.75 -0.93 -1.85
CA TYR A 58 3.97 -2.06 -2.75
C TYR A 58 3.21 -3.30 -2.29
N SER A 59 2.73 -4.05 -3.27
CA SER A 59 2.02 -5.30 -3.05
C SER A 59 2.86 -6.48 -3.53
N VAL A 60 3.19 -7.40 -2.63
CA VAL A 60 3.95 -8.62 -2.92
C VAL A 60 3.04 -9.84 -2.82
N ALA A 61 3.43 -10.97 -3.40
CA ALA A 61 2.70 -12.22 -3.21
C ALA A 61 2.61 -12.55 -1.70
N GLU A 62 1.45 -13.07 -1.26
CA GLU A 62 1.16 -13.26 0.17
C GLU A 62 2.24 -14.09 0.88
N GLU A 63 2.70 -15.16 0.25
CA GLU A 63 3.73 -16.05 0.79
C GLU A 63 5.10 -15.38 0.96
N LEU A 64 5.36 -14.29 0.23
CA LEU A 64 6.60 -13.52 0.31
C LEU A 64 6.51 -12.35 1.32
N GLY A 65 5.31 -11.99 1.72
CA GLY A 65 5.05 -10.84 2.60
C GLY A 65 5.84 -10.83 3.89
N PRO A 66 5.84 -11.92 4.68
CA PRO A 66 6.59 -11.97 5.94
C PRO A 66 8.10 -11.78 5.76
N ALA A 67 8.69 -12.37 4.71
CA ALA A 67 10.12 -12.22 4.42
C ALA A 67 10.45 -10.79 3.96
N CYS A 68 9.62 -10.21 3.10
CA CYS A 68 9.76 -8.82 2.65
C CYS A 68 9.69 -7.84 3.84
N LEU A 69 8.71 -7.99 4.72
CA LEU A 69 8.59 -7.16 5.92
C LEU A 69 9.78 -7.34 6.87
N ALA A 70 10.27 -8.55 7.05
CA ALA A 70 11.43 -8.81 7.92
C ALA A 70 12.69 -8.10 7.41
N GLU A 71 12.90 -8.07 6.10
CA GLU A 71 14.02 -7.37 5.48
C GLU A 71 13.87 -5.84 5.60
N LEU A 72 12.66 -5.31 5.34
CA LEU A 72 12.34 -3.90 5.56
C LEU A 72 12.59 -3.49 7.03
N ARG A 73 12.08 -4.29 7.97
CA ARG A 73 12.28 -4.06 9.40
C ARG A 73 13.76 -4.00 9.75
N GLN A 74 14.55 -4.96 9.28
CA GLN A 74 15.99 -4.98 9.53
C GLN A 74 16.65 -3.71 8.97
N MET A 75 16.39 -3.36 7.71
CA MET A 75 16.96 -2.19 7.05
C MET A 75 16.57 -0.89 7.79
N ILE A 76 15.29 -0.72 8.14
CA ILE A 76 14.83 0.48 8.86
C ILE A 76 15.53 0.58 10.22
N GLN A 77 15.63 -0.51 10.99
CA GLN A 77 16.25 -0.48 12.31
C GLN A 77 17.77 -0.24 12.28
N THR A 78 18.45 -0.61 11.19
CA THR A 78 19.91 -0.50 11.11
C THR A 78 20.41 0.73 10.33
N GLU A 79 19.68 1.15 9.31
CA GLU A 79 20.11 2.21 8.38
C GLU A 79 19.27 3.49 8.48
N PHE A 80 18.01 3.39 8.99
CA PHE A 80 17.05 4.48 9.07
C PHE A 80 16.39 4.54 10.46
N SER A 81 17.18 4.43 11.51
CA SER A 81 16.69 4.37 12.90
C SER A 81 15.92 5.61 13.36
N GLU A 82 16.02 6.72 12.63
CA GLU A 82 15.27 7.96 12.87
C GLU A 82 13.83 7.91 12.39
N ILE A 83 13.44 6.98 11.51
CA ILE A 83 12.08 6.84 11.00
C ILE A 83 11.10 6.56 12.14
N ARG A 84 10.06 7.38 12.21
CA ARG A 84 9.05 7.34 13.29
C ARG A 84 7.68 6.89 12.78
N TRP A 85 7.45 6.99 11.48
CA TRP A 85 6.20 6.58 10.89
C TRP A 85 6.07 5.05 10.88
N PRO A 86 4.86 4.53 11.15
CA PRO A 86 4.66 3.08 11.12
C PRO A 86 4.74 2.52 9.70
N VAL A 87 5.10 1.27 9.59
CA VAL A 87 4.93 0.46 8.39
C VAL A 87 3.59 -0.25 8.49
N GLU A 88 2.73 -0.03 7.52
CA GLU A 88 1.43 -0.70 7.43
C GLU A 88 1.55 -2.00 6.63
N TYR A 89 0.86 -3.04 7.06
CA TYR A 89 0.81 -4.35 6.41
C TYR A 89 -0.63 -4.82 6.35
N ARG A 90 -1.14 -5.11 5.15
CA ARG A 90 -2.52 -5.55 4.90
C ARG A 90 -2.54 -6.76 3.99
N THR A 91 -3.52 -7.66 4.21
CA THR A 91 -3.81 -8.76 3.29
C THR A 91 -4.91 -8.35 2.30
N LEU A 92 -4.78 -8.78 1.04
CA LEU A 92 -5.76 -8.59 0.00
C LEU A 92 -6.02 -9.91 -0.72
N ALA A 93 -7.30 -10.22 -0.92
CA ALA A 93 -7.70 -11.33 -1.79
C ALA A 93 -7.33 -11.03 -3.25
N ALA A 94 -7.03 -12.08 -4.00
CA ALA A 94 -6.85 -11.96 -5.44
C ALA A 94 -8.13 -11.46 -6.11
N ASP A 95 -7.97 -10.65 -7.14
CA ASP A 95 -9.05 -10.14 -7.98
C ASP A 95 -8.70 -10.28 -9.47
N ASN A 96 -9.61 -9.82 -10.36
CA ASN A 96 -9.42 -9.82 -11.80
C ASN A 96 -9.41 -8.42 -12.42
N VAL A 97 -9.15 -7.39 -11.61
CA VAL A 97 -9.10 -6.00 -12.06
C VAL A 97 -7.71 -5.70 -12.61
N TRP A 98 -7.62 -5.19 -13.82
CA TRP A 98 -6.37 -5.07 -14.58
C TRP A 98 -5.26 -4.27 -13.89
N LEU A 99 -5.62 -3.17 -13.24
CA LEU A 99 -4.64 -2.33 -12.53
C LEU A 99 -4.68 -2.50 -11.01
N SER A 100 -5.35 -3.55 -10.52
CA SER A 100 -5.24 -3.91 -9.12
C SER A 100 -3.86 -4.47 -8.81
N THR A 101 -3.28 -4.07 -7.69
CA THR A 101 -2.05 -4.66 -7.19
C THR A 101 -2.20 -6.14 -6.81
N ALA A 102 -3.46 -6.58 -6.55
CA ALA A 102 -3.85 -7.97 -6.24
C ALA A 102 -4.36 -8.74 -7.47
N SER A 103 -4.23 -8.17 -8.69
CA SER A 103 -4.67 -8.84 -9.92
C SER A 103 -4.05 -10.22 -10.04
N GLU A 104 -4.91 -11.27 -10.10
CA GLU A 104 -4.55 -12.67 -10.31
C GLU A 104 -3.66 -13.30 -9.23
N ARG A 105 -3.49 -12.67 -8.04
CA ARG A 105 -2.70 -13.28 -6.95
C ARG A 105 -3.16 -12.82 -5.58
N GLN A 106 -3.14 -13.73 -4.61
CA GLN A 106 -3.21 -13.40 -3.18
C GLN A 106 -2.03 -12.50 -2.83
N THR A 107 -2.30 -11.43 -2.11
CA THR A 107 -1.36 -10.33 -1.99
C THR A 107 -1.30 -9.80 -0.56
N VAL A 108 -0.15 -9.36 -0.14
CA VAL A 108 0.00 -8.44 0.98
C VAL A 108 0.51 -7.10 0.47
N THR A 109 -0.08 -6.04 0.99
CA THR A 109 0.32 -4.66 0.73
C THR A 109 1.13 -4.14 1.91
N ILE A 110 2.29 -3.57 1.61
CA ILE A 110 3.18 -2.98 2.61
C ILE A 110 3.39 -1.51 2.25
N SER A 111 3.02 -0.62 3.18
CA SER A 111 3.18 0.83 3.02
C SER A 111 4.22 1.37 3.98
N VAL A 112 5.09 2.22 3.48
CA VAL A 112 6.07 2.99 4.25
C VAL A 112 5.77 4.48 4.12
N HIS A 113 6.02 5.23 5.17
CA HIS A 113 5.59 6.63 5.30
C HIS A 113 6.72 7.50 5.80
N GLU A 114 6.67 8.80 5.42
CA GLU A 114 7.52 9.84 6.00
C GLU A 114 6.75 11.16 6.13
N ASP A 115 7.18 12.02 7.06
CA ASP A 115 6.61 13.35 7.22
C ASP A 115 6.83 14.17 5.94
N ILE A 116 5.78 14.79 5.40
CA ILE A 116 5.85 15.56 4.16
C ILE A 116 6.88 16.70 4.18
N ARG A 117 7.37 17.08 5.35
CA ARG A 117 8.39 18.13 5.54
C ARG A 117 9.82 17.59 5.47
N LEU A 118 10.03 16.27 5.44
CA LEU A 118 11.32 15.62 5.40
C LEU A 118 11.60 15.07 4.00
N ASP A 119 12.89 14.91 3.69
CA ASP A 119 13.31 14.26 2.43
C ASP A 119 13.19 12.73 2.59
N ASP A 120 12.25 12.16 1.88
CA ASP A 120 11.98 10.73 1.86
C ASP A 120 12.76 9.95 0.80
N SER A 121 13.46 10.65 -0.10
CA SER A 121 14.02 10.08 -1.33
C SER A 121 14.98 8.91 -1.09
N VAL A 122 15.90 9.03 -0.14
CA VAL A 122 16.89 7.98 0.18
C VAL A 122 16.23 6.80 0.87
N TYR A 123 15.32 7.06 1.81
CA TYR A 123 14.57 6.04 2.53
C TYR A 123 13.65 5.25 1.58
N PHE A 124 12.84 5.96 0.79
CA PHE A 124 11.94 5.31 -0.15
C PHE A 124 12.68 4.53 -1.25
N ALA A 125 13.80 5.06 -1.76
CA ALA A 125 14.63 4.30 -2.68
C ALA A 125 15.21 3.02 -2.07
N ALA A 126 15.55 3.02 -0.78
CA ALA A 126 15.99 1.82 -0.08
C ALA A 126 14.85 0.80 0.07
N CYS A 127 13.65 1.25 0.47
CA CYS A 127 12.45 0.41 0.55
C CYS A 127 12.09 -0.19 -0.82
N GLU A 128 12.08 0.63 -1.87
CA GLU A 128 11.73 0.20 -3.23
C GLU A 128 12.66 -0.89 -3.75
N ARG A 129 13.97 -0.80 -3.47
CA ARG A 129 14.92 -1.88 -3.82
C ARG A 129 14.54 -3.22 -3.16
N ILE A 130 14.05 -3.19 -1.93
CA ILE A 130 13.56 -4.39 -1.23
C ILE A 130 12.30 -4.88 -1.93
N PHE A 131 11.28 -4.05 -2.08
CA PHE A 131 10.03 -4.42 -2.73
C PHE A 131 10.25 -5.06 -4.12
N ARG A 132 11.14 -4.51 -4.92
CA ARG A 132 11.47 -5.03 -6.25
C ARG A 132 12.09 -6.43 -6.21
N ARG A 133 12.93 -6.75 -5.21
CA ARG A 133 13.46 -8.11 -5.04
C ARG A 133 12.37 -9.14 -4.76
N TYR A 134 11.28 -8.72 -4.12
CA TYR A 134 10.11 -9.54 -3.84
C TYR A 134 9.03 -9.44 -4.93
N GLN A 135 9.36 -8.94 -6.11
CA GLN A 135 8.44 -8.78 -7.24
C GLN A 135 7.18 -7.97 -6.87
N GLY A 136 7.39 -6.93 -6.06
CA GLY A 136 6.35 -6.03 -5.60
C GLY A 136 5.76 -5.23 -6.76
N ARG A 137 4.44 -5.10 -6.79
CA ARG A 137 3.69 -4.19 -7.66
C ARG A 137 3.50 -2.87 -6.94
N PRO A 138 3.93 -1.73 -7.49
CA PRO A 138 3.70 -0.43 -6.86
C PRO A 138 2.22 -0.05 -6.88
N HIS A 139 1.77 0.64 -5.85
CA HIS A 139 0.52 1.39 -5.97
C HIS A 139 0.79 2.61 -6.83
N TRP A 140 0.33 2.61 -8.07
CA TRP A 140 0.68 3.60 -9.09
C TRP A 140 0.14 5.03 -8.83
N GLY A 141 -0.73 5.22 -7.84
CA GLY A 141 -1.15 6.54 -7.34
C GLY A 141 -0.37 7.04 -6.13
N LYS A 142 0.71 6.36 -5.71
CA LYS A 142 1.59 6.73 -4.59
C LYS A 142 3.02 6.91 -5.07
N VAL A 143 3.94 7.34 -4.17
CA VAL A 143 5.34 7.54 -4.53
C VAL A 143 5.95 6.24 -5.03
N ASN A 144 6.54 6.27 -6.21
CA ASN A 144 7.37 5.21 -6.78
C ASN A 144 8.31 5.83 -7.82
N ASN A 145 9.40 5.14 -8.12
CA ASN A 145 10.42 5.58 -9.09
C ASN A 145 10.45 4.69 -10.33
N LEU A 146 9.37 3.96 -10.62
CA LEU A 146 9.29 3.06 -11.76
C LEU A 146 8.91 3.81 -13.03
N GLY A 147 9.51 3.38 -14.15
CA GLY A 147 9.14 3.84 -15.47
C GLY A 147 8.18 2.88 -16.20
N ALA A 148 7.83 3.24 -17.44
CA ALA A 148 6.90 2.49 -18.28
C ALA A 148 7.24 1.00 -18.39
N LYS A 149 8.51 0.66 -18.53
CA LYS A 149 8.97 -0.72 -18.66
C LYS A 149 8.68 -1.54 -17.41
N GLU A 150 9.01 -1.01 -16.22
CA GLU A 150 8.78 -1.70 -14.96
C GLU A 150 7.29 -1.86 -14.66
N PHE A 151 6.46 -0.88 -15.01
CA PHE A 151 5.00 -0.99 -14.90
C PHE A 151 4.47 -2.11 -15.81
N GLN A 152 4.91 -2.17 -17.05
CA GLN A 152 4.53 -3.22 -18.00
C GLN A 152 4.95 -4.62 -17.52
N GLU A 153 6.12 -4.75 -16.87
CA GLU A 153 6.60 -6.01 -16.29
C GLU A 153 5.79 -6.39 -15.03
N SER A 154 5.30 -5.40 -14.28
CA SER A 154 4.61 -5.62 -13.00
C SER A 154 3.13 -5.92 -13.15
N TYR A 155 2.46 -5.34 -14.14
CA TYR A 155 1.01 -5.44 -14.33
C TYR A 155 0.68 -6.23 -15.61
N PRO A 156 0.05 -7.43 -15.49
CA PRO A 156 -0.19 -8.31 -16.66
C PRO A 156 -0.98 -7.66 -17.80
N HIS A 157 -1.94 -6.78 -17.44
CA HIS A 157 -2.83 -6.12 -18.40
C HIS A 157 -2.50 -4.64 -18.65
N TRP A 158 -1.24 -4.25 -18.42
CA TRP A 158 -0.81 -2.86 -18.59
C TRP A 158 -1.09 -2.31 -20.00
N LEU A 159 -0.69 -3.05 -21.03
CA LEU A 159 -0.90 -2.63 -22.44
C LEU A 159 -2.38 -2.65 -22.84
N ASP A 160 -3.17 -3.61 -22.31
CA ASP A 160 -4.61 -3.68 -22.56
C ASP A 160 -5.33 -2.48 -21.98
N TRP A 161 -4.95 -2.09 -20.75
CA TRP A 161 -5.50 -0.90 -20.10
C TRP A 161 -5.21 0.37 -20.92
N TRP A 162 -3.97 0.57 -21.38
CA TRP A 162 -3.62 1.73 -22.18
C TRP A 162 -4.39 1.77 -23.50
N ARG A 163 -4.59 0.62 -24.15
CA ARG A 163 -5.40 0.54 -25.36
C ARG A 163 -6.85 0.96 -25.12
N VAL A 164 -7.45 0.52 -24.03
CA VAL A 164 -8.82 0.92 -23.67
C VAL A 164 -8.86 2.40 -23.30
N ARG A 165 -7.94 2.87 -22.49
CA ARG A 165 -7.80 4.28 -22.11
C ARG A 165 -7.75 5.19 -23.35
N ASP A 166 -6.94 4.86 -24.34
CA ASP A 166 -6.76 5.67 -25.56
C ASP A 166 -8.02 5.72 -26.42
N GLN A 167 -8.91 4.71 -26.33
CA GLN A 167 -10.22 4.76 -26.99
C GLN A 167 -11.18 5.73 -26.31
N PHE A 168 -11.10 5.87 -24.99
CA PHE A 168 -11.99 6.76 -24.23
C PHE A 168 -11.49 8.20 -24.12
N ASP A 169 -10.20 8.41 -24.25
CA ASP A 169 -9.57 9.73 -24.19
C ASP A 169 -8.50 9.88 -25.28
N PRO A 170 -8.91 9.94 -26.56
CA PRO A 170 -7.99 10.00 -27.70
C PRO A 170 -7.17 11.30 -27.76
N ASP A 171 -7.66 12.36 -27.13
CA ASP A 171 -7.01 13.67 -27.10
C ASP A 171 -6.15 13.91 -25.83
N ASP A 172 -5.95 12.87 -25.01
CA ASP A 172 -5.13 12.89 -23.79
C ASP A 172 -5.54 13.95 -22.76
N VAL A 173 -6.83 14.29 -22.67
CA VAL A 173 -7.37 15.31 -21.76
C VAL A 173 -7.12 14.97 -20.29
N PHE A 174 -7.11 13.66 -19.95
CA PHE A 174 -6.90 13.15 -18.58
C PHE A 174 -5.49 12.61 -18.33
N VAL A 175 -4.53 12.88 -19.22
CA VAL A 175 -3.12 12.52 -19.03
C VAL A 175 -2.38 13.67 -18.37
N ASN A 176 -1.83 13.43 -17.19
CA ASN A 176 -0.89 14.32 -16.53
C ASN A 176 0.57 13.88 -16.79
N ASP A 177 1.55 14.66 -16.34
CA ASP A 177 2.97 14.39 -16.55
C ASP A 177 3.40 13.01 -16.02
N TYR A 178 2.84 12.59 -14.89
CA TYR A 178 3.12 11.26 -14.33
C TYR A 178 2.61 10.14 -15.25
N LEU A 179 1.36 10.19 -15.68
CA LEU A 179 0.81 9.20 -16.60
C LEU A 179 1.57 9.20 -17.93
N ALA A 180 1.96 10.38 -18.43
CA ALA A 180 2.79 10.48 -19.64
C ALA A 180 4.16 9.79 -19.45
N SER A 181 4.77 9.89 -18.27
CA SER A 181 6.09 9.29 -17.99
C SER A 181 6.09 7.76 -17.88
N ILE A 182 4.94 7.16 -17.59
CA ILE A 182 4.77 5.70 -17.46
C ILE A 182 4.02 5.06 -18.64
N ARG A 183 3.68 5.87 -19.65
CA ARG A 183 3.04 5.38 -20.88
C ARG A 183 3.97 4.45 -21.64
N PRO A 184 3.50 3.28 -22.17
CA PRO A 184 4.29 2.33 -22.95
C PRO A 184 4.90 2.91 -24.21
#